data_b13ebf8398ad5a67d059ba9ae644fc57
#
_entry.id   b13ebf8398ad5a67d059ba9ae644fc57
#
_cell.length_a   1.000
_cell.length_b   1.000
_cell.length_c   1.000
_cell.angle_alpha   90.00
_cell.angle_beta   90.00
_cell.angle_gamma   90.00
#
_symmetry.space_group_name_H-M   'P 1'
#
loop_
_entity.id
_entity.type
_entity.pdbx_description
1 polymer ?
#
loop_
_entity_poly.entity_id
_entity_poly.type
_entity_poly.pdbx_seq_one_letter_code
_entity_poly.pdbx_strand_id
1 'polypeptide(L)'
;SFPGATAYLGSKGALEQYTRGLAQELASRGITVNTVSPGFTETGMMTDQFRQIGIQLSPLKRLGLPKDIADVVAFVVSEEARWLTGQNIHAGGGIVM
;
A
#
# COMPACT_ATOMS: atom_id res chain seq x y z
N SER A 1 0.49 -9.13 -19.02
CA SER A 1 1.40 -9.25 -17.91
C SER A 1 2.86 -9.31 -18.38
N PHE A 2 3.79 -9.19 -17.49
CA PHE A 2 5.21 -9.17 -17.76
C PHE A 2 5.90 -10.29 -16.99
N PRO A 3 7.14 -10.69 -17.37
CA PRO A 3 7.88 -11.71 -16.65
C PRO A 3 8.02 -11.34 -15.16
N GLY A 4 7.75 -12.31 -14.28
CA GLY A 4 7.81 -12.10 -12.84
C GLY A 4 6.51 -11.63 -12.21
N ALA A 5 5.49 -11.30 -13.01
CA ALA A 5 4.21 -10.82 -12.48
C ALA A 5 3.53 -11.85 -11.58
N THR A 6 3.62 -13.13 -11.93
CA THR A 6 3.01 -14.21 -11.15
C THR A 6 3.62 -14.27 -9.74
N ALA A 7 4.96 -14.21 -9.64
CA ALA A 7 5.63 -14.23 -8.34
C ALA A 7 5.28 -12.98 -7.52
N TYR A 8 5.23 -11.82 -8.16
CA TYR A 8 4.85 -10.58 -7.51
C TYR A 8 3.42 -10.65 -6.97
N LEU A 9 2.47 -11.11 -7.78
CA LEU A 9 1.06 -11.24 -7.37
C LEU A 9 0.92 -12.26 -6.24
N GLY A 10 1.68 -13.36 -6.29
CA GLY A 10 1.69 -14.35 -5.23
C GLY A 10 2.20 -13.78 -3.92
N SER A 11 3.29 -13.01 -3.96
CA SER A 11 3.86 -12.37 -2.77
C SER A 11 2.88 -11.37 -2.17
N LYS A 12 2.21 -10.57 -2.99
CA LYS A 12 1.19 -9.63 -2.53
C LYS A 12 0.02 -10.33 -1.87
N GLY A 13 -0.48 -11.40 -2.50
CA GLY A 13 -1.57 -12.19 -1.94
C GLY A 13 -1.19 -12.81 -0.61
N ALA A 14 0.02 -13.33 -0.48
CA ALA A 14 0.53 -13.88 0.77
C ALA A 14 0.56 -12.81 1.86
N LEU A 15 1.05 -11.61 1.57
CA LEU A 15 1.09 -10.52 2.53
C LEU A 15 -0.31 -10.13 3.02
N GLU A 16 -1.28 -10.07 2.11
CA GLU A 16 -2.66 -9.76 2.48
C GLU A 16 -3.25 -10.83 3.40
N GLN A 17 -3.00 -12.10 3.13
CA GLN A 17 -3.47 -13.19 3.98
C GLN A 17 -2.78 -13.20 5.34
N TYR A 18 -1.48 -12.92 5.39
CA TYR A 18 -0.76 -12.77 6.64
C TYR A 18 -1.34 -11.63 7.48
N THR A 19 -1.62 -10.51 6.85
CA THR A 19 -2.23 -9.35 7.53
C THR A 19 -3.56 -9.75 8.19
N ARG A 20 -4.41 -10.44 7.45
CA ARG A 20 -5.71 -10.89 7.98
C ARG A 20 -5.53 -11.90 9.11
N GLY A 21 -4.64 -12.85 8.94
CA GLY A 21 -4.37 -13.88 9.95
C GLY A 21 -3.84 -13.26 11.24
N LEU A 22 -2.84 -12.39 11.14
CA LEU A 22 -2.28 -11.71 12.30
C LEU A 22 -3.31 -10.81 12.98
N ALA A 23 -4.14 -10.12 12.19
CA ALA A 23 -5.19 -9.27 12.76
C ALA A 23 -6.15 -10.08 13.62
N GLN A 24 -6.54 -11.26 13.17
CA GLN A 24 -7.43 -12.13 13.93
C GLN A 24 -6.76 -12.70 15.18
N GLU A 25 -5.50 -13.12 15.06
CA GLU A 25 -4.75 -13.69 16.19
C GLU A 25 -4.51 -12.65 17.29
N LEU A 26 -4.26 -11.39 16.92
CA LEU A 26 -3.88 -10.36 17.86
C LEU A 26 -5.05 -9.50 18.33
N ALA A 27 -6.24 -9.72 17.79
CA ALA A 27 -7.43 -8.93 18.12
C ALA A 27 -7.76 -8.99 19.61
N SER A 28 -7.63 -10.16 20.24
CA SER A 28 -7.91 -10.32 21.65
C SER A 28 -6.97 -9.52 22.56
N ARG A 29 -5.82 -9.10 22.03
CA ARG A 29 -4.85 -8.28 22.73
C ARG A 29 -5.03 -6.79 22.44
N GLY A 30 -6.07 -6.41 21.68
CA GLY A 30 -6.32 -5.03 21.31
C GLY A 30 -5.34 -4.47 20.28
N ILE A 31 -4.68 -5.34 19.52
CA ILE A 31 -3.69 -4.93 18.52
C ILE A 31 -4.34 -4.96 17.13
N THR A 32 -4.20 -3.86 16.39
CA THR A 32 -4.62 -3.80 14.99
C THR A 32 -3.44 -4.08 14.07
N VAL A 33 -3.69 -4.75 12.95
CA VAL A 33 -2.67 -5.09 11.96
C VAL A 33 -3.21 -4.75 10.58
N ASN A 34 -2.56 -3.84 9.90
CA ASN A 34 -2.94 -3.40 8.55
C ASN A 34 -1.71 -3.33 7.67
N THR A 35 -1.92 -3.38 6.36
CA THR A 35 -0.88 -3.18 5.36
C THR A 35 -1.18 -1.92 4.57
N VAL A 36 -0.17 -1.11 4.31
CA VAL A 36 -0.27 0.03 3.40
C VAL A 36 0.56 -0.27 2.17
N SER A 37 -0.07 -0.21 1.01
CA SER A 37 0.58 -0.50 -0.28
C SER A 37 0.66 0.79 -1.10
N PRO A 38 1.87 1.35 -1.29
CA PRO A 38 2.02 2.53 -2.13
C PRO A 38 1.86 2.19 -3.62
N GLY A 39 1.42 3.17 -4.41
CA GLY A 39 1.53 3.11 -5.85
C GLY A 39 2.86 3.70 -6.33
N PHE A 40 2.85 4.33 -7.50
CA PHE A 40 4.04 5.00 -8.02
C PHE A 40 4.36 6.22 -7.15
N THR A 41 5.46 6.12 -6.41
CA THR A 41 5.88 7.13 -5.45
C THR A 41 7.28 7.62 -5.79
N GLU A 42 7.50 8.93 -5.70
CA GLU A 42 8.81 9.53 -5.98
C GLU A 42 9.85 9.03 -4.97
N THR A 43 10.95 8.49 -5.49
CA THR A 43 12.02 7.95 -4.64
C THR A 43 13.31 8.75 -4.72
N GLY A 44 13.39 9.73 -5.63
CA GLY A 44 14.63 10.44 -5.91
C GLY A 44 15.59 9.68 -6.82
N MET A 45 15.36 8.39 -7.04
CA MET A 45 16.19 7.54 -7.90
C MET A 45 15.48 7.15 -9.20
N MET A 46 14.26 7.61 -9.40
CA MET A 46 13.49 7.29 -10.60
C MET A 46 14.05 8.01 -11.81
N THR A 47 14.05 7.32 -12.95
CA THR A 47 14.34 7.96 -14.24
C THR A 47 13.14 8.81 -14.65
N ASP A 48 13.38 9.80 -15.50
CA ASP A 48 12.29 10.63 -16.03
C ASP A 48 11.27 9.81 -16.82
N GLN A 49 11.74 8.81 -17.57
CA GLN A 49 10.85 7.91 -18.29
C GLN A 49 9.94 7.16 -17.34
N PHE A 50 10.47 6.64 -16.25
CA PHE A 50 9.69 5.90 -15.27
C PHE A 50 8.69 6.81 -14.56
N ARG A 51 9.08 8.07 -14.27
CA ARG A 51 8.15 9.07 -13.71
C ARG A 51 6.96 9.30 -14.62
N GLN A 52 7.21 9.47 -15.93
CA GLN A 52 6.13 9.70 -16.89
C GLN A 52 5.17 8.51 -16.96
N ILE A 53 5.70 7.30 -16.91
CA ILE A 53 4.87 6.09 -16.88
C ILE A 53 3.99 6.10 -15.62
N GLY A 54 4.58 6.38 -14.47
CA GLY A 54 3.85 6.43 -13.20
C GLY A 54 2.75 7.47 -13.18
N ILE A 55 3.04 8.65 -13.71
CA ILE A 55 2.05 9.74 -13.82
C ILE A 55 0.89 9.32 -14.71
N GLN A 56 1.18 8.69 -15.84
CA GLN A 56 0.13 8.25 -16.77
C GLN A 56 -0.75 7.17 -16.19
N LEU A 57 -0.16 6.23 -15.47
CA LEU A 57 -0.88 5.10 -14.88
C LEU A 57 -1.64 5.47 -13.60
N SER A 58 -1.31 6.57 -12.99
CA SER A 58 -1.98 7.02 -11.76
C SER A 58 -3.24 7.80 -12.12
N PRO A 59 -4.43 7.34 -11.72
CA PRO A 59 -5.67 8.09 -12.02
C PRO A 59 -5.66 9.52 -11.52
N LEU A 60 -5.00 9.82 -10.40
CA LEU A 60 -4.86 11.19 -9.91
C LEU A 60 -3.80 12.00 -10.65
N LYS A 61 -3.14 11.39 -11.66
CA LYS A 61 -2.25 12.06 -12.62
C LYS A 61 -1.06 12.76 -11.98
N ARG A 62 -0.52 12.17 -10.94
CA ARG A 62 0.76 12.57 -10.35
C ARG A 62 1.39 11.38 -9.65
N LEU A 63 2.68 11.48 -9.38
CA LEU A 63 3.34 10.53 -8.48
C LEU A 63 2.93 10.84 -7.04
N GLY A 64 2.90 9.81 -6.21
CA GLY A 64 2.84 9.99 -4.77
C GLY A 64 4.15 10.58 -4.27
N LEU A 65 4.07 11.36 -3.22
CA LEU A 65 5.23 11.84 -2.48
C LEU A 65 5.37 10.98 -1.21
N PRO A 66 6.57 10.88 -0.65
CA PRO A 66 6.73 10.15 0.62
C PRO A 66 5.74 10.59 1.70
N LYS A 67 5.41 11.88 1.76
CA LYS A 67 4.42 12.40 2.71
C LYS A 67 3.02 11.85 2.47
N ASP A 68 2.63 11.58 1.22
CA ASP A 68 1.33 10.98 0.92
C ASP A 68 1.18 9.62 1.61
N ILE A 69 2.26 8.84 1.61
CA ILE A 69 2.26 7.52 2.25
C ILE A 69 2.39 7.66 3.77
N ALA A 70 3.27 8.53 4.22
CA ALA A 70 3.49 8.74 5.65
C ALA A 70 2.21 9.20 6.36
N ASP A 71 1.44 10.08 5.74
CA ASP A 71 0.18 10.56 6.32
C ASP A 71 -0.85 9.44 6.44
N VAL A 72 -0.89 8.51 5.48
CA VAL A 72 -1.77 7.33 5.55
C VAL A 72 -1.33 6.43 6.70
N VAL A 73 -0.04 6.15 6.83
CA VAL A 73 0.49 5.32 7.92
C VAL A 73 0.18 5.97 9.27
N ALA A 74 0.39 7.28 9.39
CA ALA A 74 0.10 8.01 10.63
C ALA A 74 -1.38 7.89 11.02
N PHE A 75 -2.30 7.97 10.05
CA PHE A 75 -3.72 7.77 10.31
C PHE A 75 -4.01 6.34 10.77
N VAL A 76 -3.46 5.35 10.07
CA VAL A 76 -3.74 3.93 10.33
C VAL A 76 -3.32 3.52 11.75
N VAL A 77 -2.26 4.12 12.28
CA VAL A 77 -1.79 3.81 13.64
C VAL A 77 -2.39 4.74 14.70
N SER A 78 -3.24 5.67 14.31
CA SER A 78 -3.84 6.63 15.23
C SER A 78 -5.08 6.07 15.94
N GLU A 79 -5.50 6.76 16.98
CA GLU A 79 -6.72 6.40 17.72
C GLU A 79 -7.96 6.48 16.83
N GLU A 80 -7.98 7.38 15.85
CA GLU A 80 -9.09 7.52 14.90
C GLU A 80 -9.30 6.27 14.07
N ALA A 81 -8.27 5.47 13.88
CA ALA A 81 -8.32 4.22 13.11
C ALA A 81 -8.50 2.98 13.99
N ARG A 82 -8.92 3.13 15.25
CA ARG A 82 -8.99 2.03 16.23
C ARG A 82 -9.91 0.88 15.84
N TRP A 83 -10.85 1.10 14.93
CA TRP A 83 -11.77 0.06 14.44
C TRP A 83 -11.29 -0.57 13.13
N LEU A 84 -10.09 -0.19 12.66
CA LEU A 84 -9.52 -0.65 11.40
C LEU A 84 -8.47 -1.70 11.67
N THR A 85 -8.71 -2.93 11.19
CA THR A 85 -7.73 -4.01 11.29
C THR A 85 -7.94 -5.03 10.17
N GLY A 86 -6.90 -5.73 9.78
CA GLY A 86 -6.96 -6.78 8.76
C GLY A 86 -7.10 -6.23 7.34
N GLN A 87 -6.78 -4.97 7.12
CA GLN A 87 -7.01 -4.32 5.83
C GLN A 87 -5.71 -4.11 5.06
N ASN A 88 -5.81 -4.18 3.74
CA ASN A 88 -4.78 -3.70 2.85
C ASN A 88 -5.26 -2.37 2.25
N ILE A 89 -4.53 -1.30 2.56
CA ILE A 89 -4.91 0.06 2.19
C ILE A 89 -3.99 0.50 1.05
N HIS A 90 -4.58 0.73 -0.10
CA HIS A 90 -3.83 1.16 -1.29
C HIS A 90 -3.70 2.68 -1.30
N ALA A 91 -2.49 3.18 -1.07
CA ALA A 91 -2.15 4.60 -1.13
C ALA A 91 -1.47 4.88 -2.47
N GLY A 92 -2.20 4.68 -3.55
CA GLY A 92 -1.64 4.68 -4.91
C GLY A 92 -2.30 5.65 -5.88
N GLY A 93 -3.02 6.64 -5.39
CA GLY A 93 -3.66 7.61 -6.27
C GLY A 93 -4.72 7.00 -7.18
N GLY A 94 -5.30 5.88 -6.79
CA GLY A 94 -6.35 5.20 -7.52
C GLY A 94 -5.86 4.12 -8.49
N ILE A 95 -4.56 3.87 -8.53
CA ILE A 95 -4.03 2.81 -9.41
C ILE A 95 -4.54 1.45 -8.95
N VAL A 96 -4.96 0.63 -9.90
CA VAL A 96 -5.42 -0.74 -9.64
C VAL A 96 -4.21 -1.67 -9.69
N MET A 97 -4.01 -2.40 -8.61
CA MET A 97 -2.87 -3.29 -8.49
C MET A 97 -3.32 -4.70 -8.12
#